data_26080e884a567094030512988c33ec80
#
_entry.id   26080e884a567094030512988c33ec80
#
_cell.length_a   1.000
_cell.length_b   1.000
_cell.length_c   1.000
_cell.angle_alpha   90.00
_cell.angle_beta   90.00
_cell.angle_gamma   90.00
#
_symmetry.space_group_name_H-M   'P 1'
#
loop_
_entity.id
_entity.type
_entity.pdbx_description
1 polymer ?
#
loop_
_entity_poly.entity_id
_entity_poly.type
_entity_poly.pdbx_seq_one_letter_code
_entity_poly.pdbx_strand_id
1 'polypeptide(L)'
;MNLNKIDETFTPKVIGDERIHIIGCGSVGSTLAENLARFGLTNFNLWDFDKVESHNIVNQMFTEEDIGRYKTEAVKDMITKINPEAKDEIRIRPNGYTDE
;
A
#
# COMPACT_ATOMS: atom_id res chain seq x y z
N MET A 1 -11.11 9.68 11.92
CA MET A 1 -9.87 9.78 11.14
C MET A 1 -9.64 11.21 10.73
N ASN A 2 -8.42 11.64 10.82
CA ASN A 2 -8.09 13.01 10.48
C ASN A 2 -7.85 13.11 8.99
N LEU A 3 -8.77 13.69 8.28
CA LEU A 3 -8.69 13.78 6.83
C LEU A 3 -7.54 14.67 6.36
N ASN A 4 -7.20 15.66 7.16
CA ASN A 4 -6.07 16.50 6.77
C ASN A 4 -4.79 15.72 6.77
N LYS A 5 -4.64 14.80 7.70
CA LYS A 5 -3.44 14.03 7.75
C LYS A 5 -3.37 13.07 6.58
N ILE A 6 -4.50 12.55 6.17
CA ILE A 6 -4.52 11.69 5.00
C ILE A 6 -4.13 12.51 3.78
N ASP A 7 -4.64 13.71 3.66
CA ASP A 7 -4.31 14.52 2.52
C ASP A 7 -2.84 14.83 2.46
N GLU A 8 -2.21 15.01 3.60
CA GLU A 8 -0.79 15.26 3.63
C GLU A 8 0.01 14.03 3.27
N THR A 9 -0.51 12.87 3.63
CA THR A 9 0.22 11.65 3.44
C THR A 9 0.14 11.16 2.01
N PHE A 10 -0.99 11.25 1.38
CA PHE A 10 -1.07 10.79 0.03
C PHE A 10 -2.11 11.55 -0.71
N THR A 11 -2.15 12.70 -0.77
CA THR A 11 -2.99 13.48 -1.51
C THR A 11 -3.30 12.92 -2.82
N PRO A 12 -4.36 12.40 -3.02
CA PRO A 12 -4.70 11.84 -4.28
C PRO A 12 -5.08 13.00 -5.14
N LYS A 13 -4.26 13.99 -5.20
CA LYS A 13 -4.60 15.01 -5.92
C LYS A 13 -4.48 14.65 -7.24
N VAL A 14 -5.21 14.67 -7.78
CA VAL A 14 -5.40 14.36 -8.91
C VAL A 14 -4.84 15.20 -9.90
N ILE A 15 -3.71 15.07 -10.22
CA ILE A 15 -3.03 15.80 -11.17
C ILE A 15 -2.29 14.87 -12.02
N GLY A 16 -2.38 15.03 -13.23
CA GLY A 16 -1.64 14.23 -14.15
C GLY A 16 -2.10 12.82 -14.06
N ASP A 17 -1.24 11.92 -13.70
CA ASP A 17 -1.61 10.58 -13.75
C ASP A 17 -2.33 10.12 -12.52
N GLU A 18 -2.36 10.92 -11.51
CA GLU A 18 -3.22 10.64 -10.43
C GLU A 18 -3.11 9.31 -9.82
N ARG A 19 -1.94 8.82 -9.68
CA ARG A 19 -1.74 7.57 -8.98
C ARG A 19 -1.70 7.84 -7.48
N ILE A 20 -2.14 6.85 -6.72
CA ILE A 20 -2.12 6.94 -5.28
C ILE A 20 -0.82 6.36 -4.79
N HIS A 21 0.01 7.18 -4.18
CA HIS A 21 1.29 6.73 -3.69
C HIS A 21 1.21 6.47 -2.20
N ILE A 22 1.50 5.24 -1.81
CA ILE A 22 1.59 4.87 -0.40
C ILE A 22 3.04 4.60 -0.11
N ILE A 23 3.66 5.49 0.65
CA ILE A 23 5.06 5.40 0.97
C ILE A 23 5.18 4.80 2.35
N GLY A 24 5.65 3.57 2.41
CA GLY A 24 5.67 2.81 3.65
C GLY A 24 4.45 1.92 3.75
N CYS A 25 4.67 0.62 3.70
CA CYS A 25 3.57 -0.35 3.74
C CYS A 25 3.49 -1.05 5.09
N GLY A 26 3.77 -0.32 6.16
CA GLY A 26 3.65 -0.85 7.50
C GLY A 26 2.22 -0.72 8.00
N SER A 27 2.07 -0.51 9.29
CA SER A 27 0.75 -0.51 9.92
C SER A 27 -0.17 0.54 9.32
N VAL A 28 0.29 1.77 9.24
CA VAL A 28 -0.56 2.84 8.73
C VAL A 28 -0.78 2.71 7.24
N GLY A 29 0.28 2.47 6.49
CA GLY A 29 0.17 2.40 5.04
C GLY A 29 -0.67 1.24 4.56
N SER A 30 -0.52 0.07 5.19
CA SER A 30 -1.30 -1.09 4.77
C SER A 30 -2.77 -0.91 5.11
N THR A 31 -3.09 -0.29 6.26
CA THR A 31 -4.47 -0.04 6.63
C THR A 31 -5.10 0.96 5.68
N LEU A 32 -4.35 1.97 5.31
CA LEU A 32 -4.83 2.97 4.39
C LEU A 32 -5.10 2.34 3.03
N ALA A 33 -4.18 1.49 2.56
CA ALA A 33 -4.35 0.81 1.29
C ALA A 33 -5.62 -0.05 1.30
N GLU A 34 -5.85 -0.75 2.41
CA GLU A 34 -7.04 -1.58 2.52
C GLU A 34 -8.31 -0.73 2.40
N ASN A 35 -8.36 0.38 3.13
CA ASN A 35 -9.54 1.21 3.13
C ASN A 35 -9.80 1.80 1.74
N LEU A 36 -8.75 2.25 1.07
CA LEU A 36 -8.91 2.83 -0.25
C LEU A 36 -9.34 1.79 -1.27
N ALA A 37 -8.81 0.58 -1.15
CA ALA A 37 -9.21 -0.49 -2.05
C ALA A 37 -10.69 -0.82 -1.87
N ARG A 38 -11.18 -0.78 -0.63
CA ARG A 38 -12.58 -1.06 -0.37
C ARG A 38 -13.49 0.04 -0.94
N PHE A 39 -12.94 1.24 -1.13
CA PHE A 39 -13.70 2.30 -1.78
C PHE A 39 -13.62 2.17 -3.30
N GLY A 40 -12.91 1.18 -3.81
CA GLY A 40 -12.87 0.96 -5.24
C GLY A 40 -11.70 1.55 -5.98
N LEU A 41 -10.74 2.11 -5.24
CA LEU A 41 -9.57 2.69 -5.90
C LEU A 41 -8.62 1.59 -6.34
N THR A 42 -7.96 1.80 -7.47
CA THR A 42 -7.15 0.75 -8.09
C THR A 42 -5.73 1.16 -8.41
N ASN A 43 -5.45 2.43 -8.63
CA ASN A 43 -4.19 2.84 -9.21
C ASN A 43 -3.15 3.20 -8.17
N PHE A 44 -2.66 2.20 -7.49
CA PHE A 44 -1.71 2.40 -6.40
C PHE A 44 -0.26 2.28 -6.85
N ASN A 45 0.60 3.07 -6.22
CA ASN A 45 2.05 2.87 -6.25
C ASN A 45 2.44 2.61 -4.80
N LEU A 46 3.00 1.45 -4.54
CA LEU A 46 3.36 1.05 -3.18
C LEU A 46 4.88 1.07 -3.05
N TRP A 47 5.38 1.83 -2.09
CA TRP A 47 6.81 2.05 -1.91
C TRP A 47 7.25 1.55 -0.54
N ASP A 48 8.07 0.53 -0.49
CA ASP A 48 8.66 0.07 0.76
C ASP A 48 9.76 -0.93 0.40
N PHE A 49 10.90 -0.84 1.08
CA PHE A 49 11.96 -1.79 0.80
C PHE A 49 12.00 -2.91 1.83
N ASP A 50 11.14 -2.88 2.84
CA ASP A 50 11.15 -3.88 3.88
C ASP A 50 10.46 -5.15 3.47
N LYS A 51 10.87 -6.24 4.11
CA LYS A 51 10.17 -7.50 3.99
C LYS A 51 9.36 -7.74 5.25
N VAL A 52 8.35 -8.54 5.12
CA VAL A 52 7.50 -8.89 6.25
C VAL A 52 8.29 -9.79 7.18
N GLU A 53 8.26 -9.46 8.46
CA GLU A 53 8.92 -10.25 9.49
C GLU A 53 7.89 -10.71 10.50
N SER A 54 8.26 -11.68 11.32
CA SER A 54 7.29 -12.28 12.21
C SER A 54 6.62 -11.28 13.14
N HIS A 55 7.36 -10.27 13.60
CA HIS A 55 6.75 -9.28 14.48
C HIS A 55 5.76 -8.36 13.78
N ASN A 56 5.77 -8.33 12.47
CA ASN A 56 4.83 -7.47 11.73
C ASN A 56 3.41 -8.03 11.78
N ILE A 57 3.26 -9.32 12.03
CA ILE A 57 1.95 -9.93 12.01
C ILE A 57 1.05 -9.38 13.09
N VAL A 58 1.62 -9.01 14.21
CA VAL A 58 0.84 -8.56 15.35
C VAL A 58 0.19 -7.20 15.13
N ASN A 59 0.93 -6.29 14.54
CA ASN A 59 0.48 -4.91 14.39
C ASN A 59 0.19 -4.46 12.98
N GLN A 60 0.32 -5.33 12.02
CA GLN A 60 0.13 -4.97 10.62
C GLN A 60 -0.77 -6.01 9.97
N MET A 61 -1.15 -5.75 8.74
CA MET A 61 -2.14 -6.59 8.08
C MET A 61 -1.53 -7.75 7.33
N PHE A 62 -0.48 -8.33 7.85
CA PHE A 62 0.21 -9.42 7.19
C PHE A 62 -0.07 -10.73 7.93
N THR A 63 0.06 -11.83 7.21
CA THR A 63 -0.13 -13.17 7.78
C THR A 63 1.18 -13.91 7.76
N GLU A 64 1.20 -15.07 8.39
CA GLU A 64 2.41 -15.88 8.43
C GLU A 64 2.91 -16.24 7.04
N GLU A 65 2.01 -16.35 6.10
CA GLU A 65 2.40 -16.68 4.73
C GLU A 65 3.16 -15.54 4.07
N ASP A 66 3.02 -14.34 4.60
CA ASP A 66 3.69 -13.19 4.02
C ASP A 66 5.11 -13.02 4.50
N ILE A 67 5.52 -13.75 5.53
CA ILE A 67 6.86 -13.59 6.09
C ILE A 67 7.90 -13.86 5.01
N GLY A 68 8.84 -12.95 4.87
CA GLY A 68 9.91 -13.05 3.88
C GLY A 68 9.59 -12.39 2.56
N ARG A 69 8.35 -12.02 2.33
CA ARG A 69 7.98 -11.33 1.11
C ARG A 69 8.18 -9.82 1.31
N TYR A 70 8.34 -9.09 0.22
CA TYR A 70 8.35 -7.65 0.34
C TYR A 70 6.99 -7.19 0.81
N LYS A 71 6.96 -6.18 1.67
CA LYS A 71 5.69 -5.64 2.15
C LYS A 71 4.85 -5.11 1.00
N THR A 72 5.48 -4.54 -0.02
CA THR A 72 4.74 -4.05 -1.18
C THR A 72 4.01 -5.18 -1.89
N GLU A 73 4.63 -6.35 -1.99
CA GLU A 73 3.96 -7.48 -2.64
C GLU A 73 2.79 -7.98 -1.83
N ALA A 74 2.97 -8.06 -0.52
CA ALA A 74 1.90 -8.55 0.35
C ALA A 74 0.72 -7.59 0.32
N VAL A 75 0.98 -6.28 0.31
CA VAL A 75 -0.10 -5.30 0.24
C VAL A 75 -0.79 -5.35 -1.11
N LYS A 76 -0.03 -5.56 -2.19
CA LYS A 76 -0.65 -5.69 -3.50
C LYS A 76 -1.61 -6.87 -3.53
N ASP A 77 -1.21 -7.99 -2.95
CA ASP A 77 -2.09 -9.17 -2.91
C ASP A 77 -3.36 -8.87 -2.12
N MET A 78 -3.22 -8.17 -1.02
CA MET A 78 -4.37 -7.80 -0.22
C MET A 78 -5.34 -6.92 -1.01
N ILE A 79 -4.81 -5.92 -1.68
CA ILE A 79 -5.65 -5.02 -2.48
C ILE A 79 -6.34 -5.80 -3.59
N THR A 80 -5.62 -6.71 -4.23
CA THR A 80 -6.17 -7.48 -5.34
C THR A 80 -7.29 -8.41 -4.86
N LYS A 81 -7.19 -8.93 -3.64
CA LYS A 81 -8.25 -9.76 -3.11
C LYS A 81 -9.49 -8.94 -2.83
N ILE A 82 -9.33 -7.72 -2.38
CA ILE A 82 -10.46 -6.84 -2.11
C ILE A 82 -11.06 -6.34 -3.41
N ASN A 83 -10.21 -5.97 -4.36
CA ASN A 83 -10.66 -5.37 -5.60
C ASN A 83 -9.86 -5.97 -6.75
N PRO A 84 -10.34 -7.07 -7.33
CA PRO A 84 -9.58 -7.75 -8.38
C PRO A 84 -9.27 -6.89 -9.59
N GLU A 85 -10.04 -5.84 -9.82
CA GLU A 85 -9.79 -4.98 -10.96
C GLU A 85 -8.50 -4.20 -10.79
N ALA A 86 -7.98 -4.12 -9.58
CA ALA A 86 -6.76 -3.37 -9.34
C ALA A 86 -5.51 -4.14 -9.77
N LYS A 87 -5.63 -5.42 -10.07
CA LYS A 87 -4.46 -6.27 -10.26
C LYS A 87 -3.42 -5.70 -11.19
N ASP A 88 -3.84 -5.19 -12.33
CA ASP A 88 -2.90 -4.72 -13.33
C ASP A 88 -2.59 -3.23 -13.18
N GLU A 89 -3.14 -2.58 -12.17
CA GLU A 89 -2.92 -1.16 -11.98
C GLU A 89 -2.07 -0.83 -10.77
N ILE A 90 -1.65 -1.83 -10.03
CA ILE A 90 -0.83 -1.62 -8.85
C ILE A 90 0.62 -1.76 -9.23
N ARG A 91 1.42 -0.75 -8.93
CA ARG A 91 2.86 -0.80 -9.15
C ARG A 91 3.53 -0.89 -7.80
N ILE A 92 4.52 -1.75 -7.69
CA ILE A 92 5.25 -1.90 -6.45
C ILE A 92 6.67 -1.43 -6.64
N ARG A 93 7.21 -0.81 -5.61
CA ARG A 93 8.57 -0.28 -5.62
C ARG A 93 9.28 -0.83 -4.40
N PRO A 94 9.79 -2.05 -4.49
CA PRO A 94 10.44 -2.67 -3.32
C PRO A 94 11.76 -2.02 -2.95
N ASN A 95 12.25 -1.10 -3.77
CA ASN A 95 13.47 -0.37 -3.42
C ASN A 95 13.17 0.83 -2.54
N GLY A 96 11.91 1.07 -2.23
CA GLY A 96 11.54 2.21 -1.41
C GLY A 96 11.44 3.48 -2.22
N TYR A 97 11.02 4.54 -1.55
CA TYR A 97 10.84 5.82 -2.22
C TYR A 97 12.17 6.53 -2.39
N THR A 98 12.40 7.06 -3.57
CA THR A 98 13.56 7.89 -3.81
C THR A 98 13.11 9.14 -4.53
N ASP A 99 13.91 10.18 -4.44
CA ASP A 99 13.57 11.45 -5.06
C ASP A 99 13.98 11.54 -6.51
N GLU A 100 14.35 10.49 -7.10
CA GLU A 100 14.81 10.58 -8.48
C GLU A 100 13.72 10.71 -9.49
#